data_c075c9c034bdcc116ab962463f244adf
#
_entry.id   c075c9c034bdcc116ab962463f244adf
#
_cell.length_a   1.000
_cell.length_b   1.000
_cell.length_c   1.000
_cell.angle_alpha   90.00
_cell.angle_beta   90.00
_cell.angle_gamma   90.00
#
_symmetry.space_group_name_H-M   'P 1'
#
loop_
_entity.id
_entity.type
_entity.pdbx_description
1 polymer ?
#
loop_
_entity_poly.entity_id
_entity_poly.type
_entity_poly.pdbx_seq_one_letter_code
_entity_poly.pdbx_strand_id
1 'polypeptide(L)'
;ATGRPEEGKPLFPLNADEIQPGERIHRALALYYPVFNADGGFKKYKLRICFNGAASIKGVDYDQAATHQPRKETVRLHFALSPKVPGDDVTATGDIGQAYVKAENVTPTGKRELISLPVDISRYAGLLDRHGNPFVWRVDRALYGKKNGGYLWERKLDEWMRAQGWQPSDYEPQMYY
;
A
#
# COMPACT_ATOMS: atom_id res chain seq x y z
N ALA A 1 -18.92 16.29 -15.99
CA ALA A 1 -19.07 16.17 -14.54
C ALA A 1 -17.69 15.78 -13.99
N THR A 2 -16.96 16.73 -13.42
CA THR A 2 -15.71 16.50 -12.69
C THR A 2 -16.07 15.85 -11.36
N GLY A 3 -16.16 14.51 -11.38
CA GLY A 3 -16.34 13.74 -10.14
C GLY A 3 -15.16 14.00 -9.21
N ARG A 4 -15.43 14.59 -8.04
CA ARG A 4 -14.45 14.61 -6.95
C ARG A 4 -14.01 13.19 -6.66
N PRO A 5 -12.72 12.97 -6.34
CA PRO A 5 -12.26 11.66 -5.89
C PRO A 5 -13.16 11.15 -4.77
N GLU A 6 -13.72 9.96 -4.91
CA GLU A 6 -14.38 9.31 -3.78
C GLU A 6 -13.29 9.06 -2.73
N GLU A 7 -13.43 9.67 -1.56
CA GLU A 7 -12.47 9.53 -0.47
C GLU A 7 -12.19 8.06 -0.18
N GLY A 8 -10.91 7.69 -0.25
CA GLY A 8 -10.44 6.37 0.14
C GLY A 8 -10.14 5.38 -0.99
N LYS A 9 -10.48 5.65 -2.24
CA LYS A 9 -10.08 4.77 -3.35
C LYS A 9 -8.58 4.92 -3.64
N PRO A 10 -7.85 3.80 -3.82
CA PRO A 10 -6.40 3.86 -4.08
C PRO A 10 -6.04 4.28 -5.51
N LEU A 11 -6.95 4.09 -6.45
CA LEU A 11 -6.75 4.31 -7.88
C LEU A 11 -7.92 5.07 -8.49
N PHE A 12 -7.60 6.03 -9.36
CA PHE A 12 -8.55 6.84 -10.11
C PHE A 12 -8.35 6.66 -11.61
N PRO A 13 -9.36 6.25 -12.37
CA PRO A 13 -9.26 6.17 -13.82
C PRO A 13 -9.17 7.57 -14.44
N LEU A 14 -8.30 7.72 -15.41
CA LEU A 14 -8.14 8.92 -16.22
C LEU A 14 -8.39 8.58 -17.70
N ASN A 15 -9.06 9.48 -18.40
CA ASN A 15 -9.14 9.42 -19.84
C ASN A 15 -7.81 9.89 -20.45
N ALA A 16 -7.57 9.54 -21.70
CA ALA A 16 -6.32 9.90 -22.38
C ALA A 16 -6.08 11.42 -22.48
N ASP A 17 -7.14 12.20 -22.59
CA ASP A 17 -7.11 13.68 -22.64
C ASP A 17 -6.80 14.35 -21.30
N GLU A 18 -6.89 13.61 -20.18
CA GLU A 18 -6.54 14.09 -18.84
C GLU A 18 -5.06 13.91 -18.51
N ILE A 19 -4.32 13.19 -19.38
CA ILE A 19 -2.88 12.94 -19.22
C ILE A 19 -2.11 14.08 -19.86
N GLN A 20 -1.25 14.74 -19.08
CA GLN A 20 -0.48 15.88 -19.57
C GLN A 20 0.80 15.41 -20.27
N PRO A 21 1.26 16.16 -21.29
CA PRO A 21 2.54 15.88 -21.95
C PRO A 21 3.69 15.81 -20.94
N GLY A 22 4.50 14.75 -21.04
CA GLY A 22 5.65 14.53 -20.15
C GLY A 22 5.32 13.86 -18.82
N GLU A 23 4.08 13.50 -18.54
CA GLU A 23 3.76 12.65 -17.40
C GLU A 23 4.26 11.23 -17.61
N ARG A 24 4.86 10.68 -16.56
CA ARG A 24 5.37 9.29 -16.58
C ARG A 24 4.26 8.33 -16.18
N ILE A 25 4.06 7.32 -17.02
CA ILE A 25 3.13 6.23 -16.75
C ILE A 25 3.94 4.99 -16.40
N HIS A 26 3.83 4.54 -15.15
CA HIS A 26 4.45 3.30 -14.70
C HIS A 26 3.57 2.10 -15.08
N ARG A 27 4.20 0.98 -15.37
CA ARG A 27 3.47 -0.28 -15.59
C ARG A 27 3.11 -0.91 -14.25
N ALA A 28 1.87 -1.34 -14.11
CA ALA A 28 1.47 -2.20 -13.02
C ALA A 28 1.84 -3.65 -13.32
N LEU A 29 2.10 -4.42 -12.25
CA LEU A 29 2.25 -5.87 -12.31
C LEU A 29 0.94 -6.50 -11.82
N ALA A 30 0.43 -7.47 -12.56
CA ALA A 30 -0.70 -8.27 -12.14
C ALA A 30 -0.20 -9.64 -11.68
N LEU A 31 -0.33 -9.92 -10.39
CA LEU A 31 0.02 -11.20 -9.77
C LEU A 31 -1.26 -12.01 -9.57
N TYR A 32 -1.30 -13.16 -10.20
CA TYR A 32 -2.47 -14.02 -10.22
C TYR A 32 -2.13 -15.40 -9.65
N TYR A 33 -2.86 -15.86 -8.65
CA TYR A 33 -2.62 -17.15 -8.02
C TYR A 33 -3.87 -17.77 -7.41
N PRO A 34 -3.98 -19.10 -7.42
CA PRO A 34 -5.07 -19.80 -6.76
C PRO A 34 -4.91 -19.73 -5.23
N VAL A 35 -6.02 -19.68 -4.54
CA VAL A 35 -6.10 -19.78 -3.09
C VAL A 35 -6.87 -21.05 -2.76
N PHE A 36 -6.36 -21.83 -1.83
CA PHE A 36 -6.96 -23.08 -1.36
C PHE A 36 -7.49 -22.94 0.06
N ASN A 37 -8.45 -23.75 0.41
CA ASN A 37 -8.91 -23.91 1.79
C ASN A 37 -7.90 -24.74 2.62
N ALA A 38 -8.11 -24.82 3.93
CA ALA A 38 -7.25 -25.60 4.82
C ALA A 38 -7.28 -27.11 4.52
N ASP A 39 -8.34 -27.62 3.93
CA ASP A 39 -8.51 -29.00 3.46
C ASP A 39 -7.87 -29.30 2.10
N GLY A 40 -7.23 -28.29 1.47
CA GLY A 40 -6.63 -28.39 0.16
C GLY A 40 -7.60 -28.16 -1.02
N GLY A 41 -8.89 -27.98 -0.76
CA GLY A 41 -9.88 -27.67 -1.79
C GLY A 41 -9.69 -26.29 -2.38
N PHE A 42 -9.93 -26.13 -3.69
CA PHE A 42 -9.86 -24.83 -4.37
C PHE A 42 -10.90 -23.87 -3.76
N LYS A 43 -10.45 -22.66 -3.41
CA LYS A 43 -11.30 -21.62 -2.85
C LYS A 43 -11.63 -20.53 -3.86
N LYS A 44 -10.61 -19.93 -4.46
CA LYS A 44 -10.77 -18.84 -5.43
C LYS A 44 -9.43 -18.48 -6.08
N TYR A 45 -9.51 -17.74 -7.16
CA TYR A 45 -8.34 -17.02 -7.66
C TYR A 45 -8.22 -15.65 -6.97
N LYS A 46 -6.98 -15.22 -6.74
CA LYS A 46 -6.66 -13.91 -6.18
C LYS A 46 -5.78 -13.15 -7.17
N LEU A 47 -6.24 -11.94 -7.54
CA LEU A 47 -5.48 -11.00 -8.34
C LEU A 47 -4.93 -9.90 -7.41
N ARG A 48 -3.64 -9.61 -7.53
CA ARG A 48 -3.01 -8.43 -6.92
C ARG A 48 -2.47 -7.54 -8.01
N ILE A 49 -2.87 -6.28 -7.98
CA ILE A 49 -2.26 -5.23 -8.79
C ILE A 49 -1.17 -4.59 -7.94
N CYS A 50 0.06 -4.62 -8.44
CA CYS A 50 1.23 -4.06 -7.78
C CYS A 50 1.85 -2.97 -8.66
N PHE A 51 2.36 -1.93 -8.03
CA PHE A 51 3.16 -0.92 -8.72
C PHE A 51 4.52 -1.52 -9.11
N ASN A 52 4.98 -1.30 -10.34
CA ASN A 52 6.34 -1.69 -10.72
C ASN A 52 7.33 -0.62 -10.28
N GLY A 53 7.84 -0.74 -9.06
CA GLY A 53 8.81 0.20 -8.50
C GLY A 53 10.21 0.12 -9.08
N ALA A 54 10.51 -0.84 -9.96
CA ALA A 54 11.86 -0.96 -10.54
C ALA A 54 12.29 0.28 -11.31
N ALA A 55 11.34 0.92 -12.00
CA ALA A 55 11.58 2.14 -12.77
C ALA A 55 11.46 3.44 -11.96
N SER A 56 11.20 3.36 -10.65
CA SER A 56 11.07 4.56 -9.80
C SER A 56 12.42 5.21 -9.54
N ILE A 57 12.46 6.52 -9.65
CA ILE A 57 13.66 7.36 -9.53
C ILE A 57 13.65 8.07 -8.18
N LYS A 58 14.74 7.94 -7.40
CA LYS A 58 14.92 8.68 -6.16
C LYS A 58 15.00 10.18 -6.44
N GLY A 59 14.36 10.99 -5.59
CA GLY A 59 14.24 12.44 -5.75
C GLY A 59 13.11 12.89 -6.69
N VAL A 60 12.49 11.96 -7.42
CA VAL A 60 11.35 12.23 -8.32
C VAL A 60 10.10 11.52 -7.85
N ASP A 61 10.16 10.20 -7.75
CA ASP A 61 9.03 9.35 -7.39
C ASP A 61 9.04 9.03 -5.87
N TYR A 62 10.20 9.06 -5.23
CA TYR A 62 10.36 8.85 -3.79
C TYR A 62 11.68 9.43 -3.29
N ASP A 63 11.76 9.78 -2.00
CA ASP A 63 13.00 10.16 -1.31
C ASP A 63 13.45 9.09 -0.34
N GLN A 64 12.54 8.65 0.51
CA GLN A 64 12.77 7.66 1.56
C GLN A 64 12.12 6.33 1.18
N ALA A 65 12.86 5.24 1.34
CA ALA A 65 12.36 3.90 1.12
C ALA A 65 12.63 2.96 2.31
N ALA A 66 13.55 3.36 3.20
CA ALA A 66 13.86 2.59 4.40
C ALA A 66 12.66 2.59 5.35
N THR A 67 12.36 1.44 5.91
CA THR A 67 11.35 1.23 6.94
C THR A 67 11.97 0.53 8.12
N HIS A 68 11.45 0.82 9.29
CA HIS A 68 11.83 0.12 10.51
C HIS A 68 10.90 -1.09 10.70
N GLN A 69 11.48 -2.15 11.20
CA GLN A 69 10.72 -3.31 11.68
C GLN A 69 11.27 -3.68 13.06
N PRO A 70 10.41 -4.05 14.02
CA PRO A 70 10.89 -4.45 15.33
C PRO A 70 11.80 -5.66 15.18
N ARG A 71 12.88 -5.68 15.95
CA ARG A 71 13.81 -6.81 15.98
C ARG A 71 13.10 -8.04 16.49
N LYS A 72 13.46 -9.20 15.97
CA LYS A 72 12.87 -10.48 16.41
C LYS A 72 13.06 -10.71 17.92
N GLU A 73 14.21 -10.31 18.44
CA GLU A 73 14.55 -10.36 19.85
C GLU A 73 13.60 -9.51 20.70
N THR A 74 13.31 -8.28 20.22
CA THR A 74 12.36 -7.36 20.87
C THR A 74 10.96 -7.97 20.94
N VAL A 75 10.49 -8.52 19.83
CA VAL A 75 9.19 -9.19 19.77
C VAL A 75 9.14 -10.38 20.72
N ARG A 76 10.20 -11.22 20.75
CA ARG A 76 10.30 -12.37 21.65
C ARG A 76 10.33 -11.95 23.11
N LEU A 77 11.10 -10.87 23.42
CA LEU A 77 11.18 -10.34 24.78
C LEU A 77 9.81 -9.81 25.24
N HIS A 78 9.11 -9.10 24.39
CA HIS A 78 7.75 -8.63 24.67
C HIS A 78 6.83 -9.79 25.07
N PHE A 79 6.78 -10.87 24.28
CA PHE A 79 5.97 -12.04 24.60
C PHE A 79 6.47 -12.79 25.85
N ALA A 80 7.77 -12.79 26.13
CA ALA A 80 8.33 -13.44 27.31
C ALA A 80 8.00 -12.68 28.61
N LEU A 81 7.94 -11.34 28.52
CA LEU A 81 7.66 -10.45 29.65
C LEU A 81 6.16 -10.15 29.82
N SER A 82 5.36 -10.45 28.80
CA SER A 82 3.90 -10.29 28.90
C SER A 82 3.37 -11.11 30.08
N PRO A 83 2.54 -10.53 30.95
CA PRO A 83 2.06 -11.20 32.16
C PRO A 83 1.37 -12.51 31.81
N LYS A 84 1.72 -13.56 32.56
CA LYS A 84 1.09 -14.89 32.44
C LYS A 84 -0.01 -15.10 33.47
N VAL A 85 -0.41 -14.00 34.14
CA VAL A 85 -1.41 -14.07 35.21
C VAL A 85 -2.80 -13.87 34.60
N PRO A 86 -3.74 -14.79 34.80
CA PRO A 86 -5.12 -14.63 34.34
C PRO A 86 -5.77 -13.41 35.02
N GLY A 87 -6.21 -12.43 34.25
CA GLY A 87 -7.12 -11.37 34.71
C GLY A 87 -6.65 -9.94 34.56
N ASP A 88 -5.35 -9.65 34.53
CA ASP A 88 -4.88 -8.26 34.62
C ASP A 88 -4.31 -7.68 33.32
N ASP A 89 -3.75 -8.50 32.42
CA ASP A 89 -3.24 -8.03 31.13
C ASP A 89 -3.56 -8.99 29.99
N VAL A 90 -4.04 -8.43 28.88
CA VAL A 90 -4.39 -9.18 27.68
C VAL A 90 -3.38 -8.89 26.58
N THR A 91 -2.64 -9.91 26.13
CA THR A 91 -1.86 -9.82 24.90
C THR A 91 -2.78 -10.10 23.71
N ALA A 92 -2.94 -9.11 22.84
CA ALA A 92 -3.70 -9.23 21.61
C ALA A 92 -2.78 -9.15 20.39
N THR A 93 -3.12 -9.89 19.35
CA THR A 93 -2.47 -9.79 18.03
C THR A 93 -3.49 -9.44 16.97
N GLY A 94 -3.08 -8.68 15.97
CA GLY A 94 -3.96 -8.27 14.89
C GLY A 94 -3.22 -8.11 13.58
N ASP A 95 -3.95 -8.18 12.47
CA ASP A 95 -3.46 -7.86 11.13
C ASP A 95 -4.21 -6.66 10.58
N ILE A 96 -3.46 -5.69 10.04
CA ILE A 96 -4.05 -4.52 9.40
C ILE A 96 -4.21 -4.83 7.92
N GLY A 97 -5.42 -5.24 7.55
CA GLY A 97 -5.73 -5.55 6.16
C GLY A 97 -5.47 -4.36 5.23
N GLN A 98 -4.80 -4.62 4.11
CA GLN A 98 -4.48 -3.62 3.09
C GLN A 98 -3.70 -2.40 3.62
N ALA A 99 -2.74 -2.63 4.50
CA ALA A 99 -2.00 -1.59 5.21
C ALA A 99 -1.50 -0.45 4.30
N TYR A 100 -0.79 -0.76 3.22
CA TYR A 100 -0.21 0.26 2.34
C TYR A 100 -1.24 1.20 1.73
N VAL A 101 -2.38 0.69 1.26
CA VAL A 101 -3.41 1.54 0.63
C VAL A 101 -4.17 2.43 1.62
N LYS A 102 -3.89 2.33 2.91
CA LYS A 102 -4.37 3.28 3.92
C LYS A 102 -3.50 4.55 3.99
N ALA A 103 -2.26 4.48 3.51
CA ALA A 103 -1.36 5.63 3.46
C ALA A 103 -1.53 6.41 2.15
N GLU A 104 -1.46 7.74 2.24
CA GLU A 104 -1.50 8.61 1.07
C GLU A 104 -0.25 8.45 0.22
N ASN A 105 -0.43 8.56 -1.10
CA ASN A 105 0.69 8.55 -2.01
C ASN A 105 1.27 9.95 -2.13
N VAL A 106 2.48 10.14 -1.64
CA VAL A 106 3.20 11.41 -1.70
C VAL A 106 4.48 11.22 -2.49
N THR A 107 4.71 12.09 -3.46
CA THR A 107 5.95 12.18 -4.23
C THR A 107 6.73 13.42 -3.83
N PRO A 108 8.08 13.41 -3.89
CA PRO A 108 8.92 14.55 -3.54
C PRO A 108 8.62 15.80 -4.38
N THR A 109 8.26 15.57 -5.63
CA THR A 109 7.96 16.66 -6.60
C THR A 109 6.53 17.17 -6.50
N GLY A 110 5.67 16.57 -5.67
CA GLY A 110 4.23 16.86 -5.64
C GLY A 110 3.47 16.43 -6.90
N LYS A 111 4.15 15.84 -7.89
CA LYS A 111 3.52 15.35 -9.12
C LYS A 111 2.73 14.08 -8.85
N ARG A 112 1.59 13.97 -9.54
CA ARG A 112 0.78 12.75 -9.49
C ARG A 112 1.53 11.59 -10.14
N GLU A 113 1.38 10.41 -9.59
CA GLU A 113 1.87 9.17 -10.19
C GLU A 113 0.76 8.48 -10.96
N LEU A 114 1.13 7.99 -12.14
CA LEU A 114 0.23 7.30 -13.05
C LEU A 114 0.68 5.86 -13.27
N ILE A 115 -0.27 4.93 -13.33
CA ILE A 115 -0.01 3.54 -13.72
C ILE A 115 -0.92 3.10 -14.87
N SER A 116 -0.40 2.21 -15.69
CA SER A 116 -1.18 1.44 -16.66
C SER A 116 -1.29 -0.01 -16.22
N LEU A 117 -2.48 -0.58 -16.25
CA LEU A 117 -2.67 -2.01 -16.06
C LEU A 117 -2.22 -2.78 -17.31
N PRO A 118 -1.89 -4.08 -17.18
CA PRO A 118 -1.69 -4.95 -18.34
C PRO A 118 -2.92 -4.91 -19.26
N VAL A 119 -2.66 -4.84 -20.57
CA VAL A 119 -3.72 -4.62 -21.58
C VAL A 119 -4.76 -5.75 -21.58
N ASP A 120 -4.32 -6.99 -21.41
CA ASP A 120 -5.18 -8.17 -21.30
C ASP A 120 -6.12 -8.08 -20.09
N ILE A 121 -5.62 -7.66 -18.94
CA ILE A 121 -6.42 -7.43 -17.73
C ILE A 121 -7.44 -6.31 -17.95
N SER A 122 -7.01 -5.20 -18.54
CA SER A 122 -7.89 -4.07 -18.83
C SER A 122 -9.03 -4.46 -19.77
N ARG A 123 -8.73 -5.20 -20.82
CA ARG A 123 -9.72 -5.69 -21.79
C ARG A 123 -10.68 -6.69 -21.16
N TYR A 124 -10.15 -7.68 -20.44
CA TYR A 124 -10.98 -8.68 -19.78
C TYR A 124 -11.95 -8.09 -18.75
N ALA A 125 -11.49 -7.09 -18.00
CA ALA A 125 -12.28 -6.43 -16.97
C ALA A 125 -13.14 -5.26 -17.50
N GLY A 126 -13.11 -4.96 -18.81
CA GLY A 126 -13.86 -3.84 -19.39
C GLY A 126 -13.37 -2.46 -18.92
N LEU A 127 -12.12 -2.36 -18.47
CA LEU A 127 -11.51 -1.13 -17.96
C LEU A 127 -10.91 -0.31 -19.11
N LEU A 128 -11.76 0.12 -20.02
CA LEU A 128 -11.40 0.83 -21.24
C LEU A 128 -12.06 2.21 -21.27
N ASP A 129 -11.36 3.16 -21.84
CA ASP A 129 -11.90 4.49 -22.11
C ASP A 129 -12.95 4.47 -23.25
N ARG A 130 -13.53 5.63 -23.53
CA ARG A 130 -14.52 5.80 -24.61
C ARG A 130 -14.00 5.47 -26.02
N HIS A 131 -12.67 5.39 -26.20
CA HIS A 131 -12.00 5.04 -27.44
C HIS A 131 -11.55 3.59 -27.50
N GLY A 132 -11.84 2.78 -26.46
CA GLY A 132 -11.43 1.39 -26.36
C GLY A 132 -9.99 1.18 -25.91
N ASN A 133 -9.31 2.21 -25.42
CA ASN A 133 -7.97 2.11 -24.85
C ASN A 133 -8.02 1.81 -23.36
N PRO A 134 -7.07 1.04 -22.81
CA PRO A 134 -6.96 0.85 -21.37
C PRO A 134 -6.86 2.17 -20.62
N PHE A 135 -7.63 2.32 -19.53
CA PHE A 135 -7.46 3.47 -18.65
C PHE A 135 -6.05 3.59 -18.11
N VAL A 136 -5.57 4.81 -17.99
CA VAL A 136 -4.46 5.16 -17.10
C VAL A 136 -5.04 5.53 -15.75
N TRP A 137 -4.37 5.11 -14.67
CA TRP A 137 -4.88 5.28 -13.32
C TRP A 137 -3.97 6.19 -12.53
N ARG A 138 -4.53 7.21 -11.91
CA ARG A 138 -3.83 8.02 -10.92
C ARG A 138 -3.74 7.23 -9.61
N VAL A 139 -2.56 7.25 -8.99
CA VAL A 139 -2.26 6.55 -7.75
C VAL A 139 -2.38 7.53 -6.59
N ASP A 140 -3.47 7.46 -5.82
CA ASP A 140 -3.73 8.35 -4.69
C ASP A 140 -3.34 7.75 -3.34
N ARG A 141 -3.15 6.42 -3.29
CA ARG A 141 -2.70 5.70 -2.10
C ARG A 141 -1.45 4.88 -2.39
N ALA A 142 -0.65 4.60 -1.37
CA ALA A 142 0.51 3.74 -1.53
C ALA A 142 0.08 2.34 -1.98
N LEU A 143 0.73 1.84 -3.03
CA LEU A 143 0.46 0.52 -3.57
C LEU A 143 1.59 -0.45 -3.21
N TYR A 144 1.25 -1.72 -3.15
CA TYR A 144 2.25 -2.78 -3.09
C TYR A 144 3.20 -2.68 -4.28
N GLY A 145 4.50 -2.87 -4.04
CA GLY A 145 5.54 -2.76 -5.07
C GLY A 145 6.14 -1.35 -5.23
N LYS A 146 5.56 -0.30 -4.64
CA LYS A 146 6.22 1.00 -4.53
C LYS A 146 7.43 0.90 -3.61
N LYS A 147 8.55 1.54 -4.00
CA LYS A 147 9.77 1.55 -3.17
C LYS A 147 9.58 2.20 -1.81
N ASN A 148 8.77 3.24 -1.74
CA ASN A 148 8.47 3.95 -0.49
C ASN A 148 7.13 3.52 0.16
N GLY A 149 6.46 2.49 -0.35
CA GLY A 149 5.16 2.08 0.18
C GLY A 149 5.20 1.72 1.67
N GLY A 150 6.24 1.00 2.10
CA GLY A 150 6.47 0.69 3.51
C GLY A 150 6.69 1.94 4.35
N TYR A 151 7.54 2.86 3.91
CA TYR A 151 7.82 4.12 4.58
C TYR A 151 6.56 4.99 4.75
N LEU A 152 5.74 5.11 3.70
CA LEU A 152 4.49 5.87 3.78
C LEU A 152 3.50 5.25 4.77
N TRP A 153 3.43 3.92 4.80
CA TRP A 153 2.62 3.20 5.78
C TRP A 153 3.14 3.38 7.21
N GLU A 154 4.44 3.25 7.43
CA GLU A 154 5.07 3.45 8.73
C GLU A 154 4.74 4.83 9.30
N ARG A 155 4.89 5.88 8.50
CA ARG A 155 4.50 7.23 8.89
C ARG A 155 3.03 7.34 9.25
N LYS A 156 2.15 6.77 8.44
CA LYS A 156 0.70 6.79 8.70
C LYS A 156 0.33 6.07 9.99
N LEU A 157 1.01 4.97 10.27
CA LEU A 157 0.82 4.23 11.52
C LEU A 157 1.34 5.04 12.72
N ASP A 158 2.53 5.63 12.62
CA ASP A 158 3.11 6.47 13.67
C ASP A 158 2.21 7.68 13.99
N GLU A 159 1.74 8.39 12.96
CA GLU A 159 0.79 9.48 13.11
C GLU A 159 -0.48 9.05 13.88
N TRP A 160 -1.02 7.89 13.53
CA TRP A 160 -2.20 7.34 14.18
C TRP A 160 -1.92 6.95 15.64
N MET A 161 -0.82 6.25 15.89
CA MET A 161 -0.42 5.83 17.24
C MET A 161 -0.25 7.05 18.17
N ARG A 162 0.47 8.07 17.71
CA ARG A 162 0.65 9.32 18.47
C ARG A 162 -0.66 10.05 18.74
N ALA A 163 -1.58 10.06 17.78
CA ALA A 163 -2.90 10.64 17.95
C ALA A 163 -3.74 9.91 19.01
N GLN A 164 -3.45 8.61 19.28
CA GLN A 164 -4.05 7.85 20.38
C GLN A 164 -3.31 8.03 21.73
N GLY A 165 -2.26 8.84 21.78
CA GLY A 165 -1.48 9.10 22.99
C GLY A 165 -0.26 8.19 23.18
N TRP A 166 0.00 7.26 22.25
CA TRP A 166 1.16 6.38 22.33
C TRP A 166 2.44 7.10 21.92
N GLN A 167 3.56 6.77 22.57
CA GLN A 167 4.88 7.30 22.25
C GLN A 167 5.78 6.18 21.72
N PRO A 168 6.51 6.39 20.61
CA PRO A 168 7.48 5.42 20.15
C PRO A 168 8.69 5.37 21.06
N SER A 169 9.28 4.21 21.20
CA SER A 169 10.52 4.01 21.95
C SER A 169 11.70 4.61 21.18
N ASP A 170 12.61 5.26 21.89
CA ASP A 170 13.88 5.79 21.34
C ASP A 170 14.82 4.67 20.82
N TYR A 171 14.67 3.46 21.33
CA TYR A 171 15.52 2.32 20.98
C TYR A 171 14.92 1.44 19.87
N GLU A 172 13.62 1.41 19.78
CA GLU A 172 12.86 0.59 18.83
C GLU A 172 11.65 1.37 18.32
N PRO A 173 11.80 2.13 17.23
CA PRO A 173 10.76 3.07 16.77
C PRO A 173 9.40 2.44 16.46
N GLN A 174 9.34 1.11 16.30
CA GLN A 174 8.10 0.38 16.07
C GLN A 174 7.51 -0.21 17.37
N MET A 175 8.08 0.10 18.52
CA MET A 175 7.47 -0.14 19.83
C MET A 175 6.87 1.15 20.37
N TYR A 176 5.65 1.07 20.85
CA TYR A 176 4.93 2.20 21.43
C TYR A 176 4.52 1.87 22.88
N TYR A 177 4.50 2.87 23.73
CA TYR A 177 4.11 2.77 25.16
C TYR A 177 3.25 3.95 25.56
#